data_918a09f0237e3bf401fa233cee33c55e
#
_entry.id   918a09f0237e3bf401fa233cee33c55e
#
_cell.length_a   1.000
_cell.length_b   1.000
_cell.length_c   1.000
_cell.angle_alpha   90.00
_cell.angle_beta   90.00
_cell.angle_gamma   90.00
#
_symmetry.space_group_name_H-M   'P 1'
#
loop_
_entity.id
_entity.type
_entity.pdbx_description
1 polymer ?
#
loop_
_entity_poly.entity_id
_entity_poly.type
_entity_poly.pdbx_seq_one_letter_code
_entity_poly.pdbx_strand_id
1 'polypeptide(L)'
;DNTMVMKNLKFGVKRIDADIEIGKGNNRIIIAGSTHKGEDEIVLNAFSELKKEFPDIKLLLAPRHLTRVNSIKELVEKTKLSYGLRSNNDKFTNNDIIILDTLGELSKMYQICDFAFIGGSFNKTGGHNPLEAVVYNKPVISGPSIHNFRDIYWILARSKAGKVVKTPQELKNYMHKLLSDKDFYDNCCNDCKTVFEFQQGAMEFVINELQNILK
;
A
#
# COMPACT_ATOMS: atom_id res chain seq x y z
N ASP A 1 39.50 11.79 -5.07
CA ASP A 1 37.99 11.76 -5.20
C ASP A 1 37.40 11.37 -3.87
N ASN A 2 36.75 12.34 -3.20
CA ASN A 2 36.03 12.12 -1.93
C ASN A 2 34.54 11.77 -2.20
N THR A 3 34.27 10.89 -3.14
CA THR A 3 32.91 10.48 -3.47
C THR A 3 32.57 9.17 -2.76
N MET A 4 31.57 9.19 -1.88
CA MET A 4 31.05 7.99 -1.24
C MET A 4 29.62 7.71 -1.73
N VAL A 5 29.33 6.43 -2.03
CA VAL A 5 28.01 5.99 -2.48
C VAL A 5 27.19 5.62 -1.26
N MET A 6 26.12 6.36 -1.00
CA MET A 6 25.15 6.05 0.05
C MET A 6 23.91 5.35 -0.53
N LYS A 7 23.18 4.63 0.33
CA LYS A 7 21.89 4.06 -0.01
C LYS A 7 20.81 5.14 -0.11
N ASN A 8 19.60 4.79 -0.61
CA ASN A 8 18.55 5.75 -0.83
C ASN A 8 17.89 6.20 0.49
N LEU A 9 17.98 7.51 0.80
CA LEU A 9 17.39 8.12 2.00
C LEU A 9 15.88 7.89 2.17
N LYS A 10 15.15 7.64 1.08
CA LYS A 10 13.70 7.34 1.15
C LYS A 10 13.40 6.08 1.95
N PHE A 11 14.34 5.13 2.09
CA PHE A 11 14.19 3.96 2.96
C PHE A 11 14.31 4.28 4.47
N GLY A 12 14.48 5.53 4.85
CA GLY A 12 14.40 6.00 6.24
C GLY A 12 13.00 6.00 6.87
N VAL A 13 12.00 5.43 6.18
CA VAL A 13 10.65 5.24 6.74
C VAL A 13 10.72 4.31 7.95
N LYS A 14 10.05 4.69 9.04
CA LYS A 14 10.00 3.90 10.28
C LYS A 14 8.64 3.23 10.44
N ARG A 15 8.62 2.06 11.05
CA ARG A 15 7.38 1.44 11.55
C ARG A 15 6.77 2.31 12.63
N ILE A 16 5.45 2.41 12.60
CA ILE A 16 4.65 3.04 13.65
C ILE A 16 3.81 1.91 14.25
N ASP A 17 4.28 1.33 15.34
CA ASP A 17 3.52 0.33 16.05
C ASP A 17 2.30 1.00 16.69
N ALA A 18 1.13 0.55 16.32
CA ALA A 18 -0.13 1.09 16.80
C ALA A 18 -1.10 -0.05 17.09
N ASP A 19 -1.87 0.08 18.15
CA ASP A 19 -3.03 -0.77 18.37
C ASP A 19 -4.15 -0.31 17.43
N ILE A 20 -4.49 -1.19 16.45
CA ILE A 20 -5.47 -0.87 15.42
C ILE A 20 -6.70 -1.74 15.59
N GLU A 21 -7.67 -1.19 16.30
CA GLU A 21 -8.95 -1.85 16.49
C GLU A 21 -9.90 -1.56 15.32
N ILE A 22 -9.89 -2.44 14.30
CA ILE A 22 -10.73 -2.33 13.09
C ILE A 22 -11.55 -3.60 12.81
N GLY A 23 -11.50 -4.57 13.72
CA GLY A 23 -12.26 -5.81 13.57
C GLY A 23 -11.74 -6.72 12.45
N LYS A 24 -10.41 -6.82 12.31
CA LYS A 24 -9.77 -7.67 11.29
C LYS A 24 -10.18 -9.14 11.43
N GLY A 25 -10.16 -9.70 12.64
CA GLY A 25 -10.33 -11.14 12.85
C GLY A 25 -9.38 -11.95 11.96
N ASN A 26 -9.90 -13.02 11.36
CA ASN A 26 -9.15 -13.87 10.42
C ASN A 26 -9.23 -13.40 8.96
N ASN A 27 -9.76 -12.19 8.70
CA ASN A 27 -9.86 -11.67 7.34
C ASN A 27 -8.52 -11.21 6.80
N ARG A 28 -8.34 -11.39 5.47
CA ARG A 28 -7.23 -10.80 4.72
C ARG A 28 -7.60 -9.37 4.30
N ILE A 29 -6.74 -8.41 4.65
CA ILE A 29 -7.01 -7.00 4.39
C ILE A 29 -6.17 -6.50 3.22
N ILE A 30 -6.85 -5.94 2.22
CA ILE A 30 -6.24 -5.21 1.12
C ILE A 30 -6.35 -3.72 1.45
N ILE A 31 -5.25 -2.97 1.33
CA ILE A 31 -5.29 -1.52 1.45
C ILE A 31 -5.11 -0.89 0.06
N ALA A 32 -6.05 -0.04 -0.34
CA ALA A 32 -5.85 0.88 -1.46
C ALA A 32 -5.53 2.25 -0.90
N GLY A 33 -4.23 2.57 -0.83
CA GLY A 33 -3.72 3.76 -0.17
C GLY A 33 -3.52 4.93 -1.11
N SER A 34 -3.91 6.13 -0.68
CA SER A 34 -3.74 7.39 -1.41
C SER A 34 -4.33 7.37 -2.83
N THR A 35 -5.54 6.83 -2.98
CA THR A 35 -6.21 6.75 -4.28
C THR A 35 -6.66 8.11 -4.80
N HIS A 36 -6.65 8.27 -6.11
CA HIS A 36 -7.14 9.44 -6.84
C HIS A 36 -8.38 9.08 -7.68
N LYS A 37 -9.02 10.10 -8.25
CA LYS A 37 -10.19 9.94 -9.11
C LYS A 37 -9.91 8.94 -10.25
N GLY A 38 -10.79 7.98 -10.45
CA GLY A 38 -10.69 6.87 -11.40
C GLY A 38 -10.00 5.63 -10.84
N GLU A 39 -9.12 5.74 -9.86
CA GLU A 39 -8.45 4.59 -9.25
C GLU A 39 -9.38 3.83 -8.30
N ASP A 40 -10.27 4.55 -7.60
CA ASP A 40 -11.26 3.91 -6.73
C ASP A 40 -12.13 2.93 -7.49
N GLU A 41 -12.60 3.29 -8.68
CA GLU A 41 -13.39 2.41 -9.55
C GLU A 41 -12.59 1.19 -9.98
N ILE A 42 -11.32 1.37 -10.36
CA ILE A 42 -10.42 0.26 -10.76
C ILE A 42 -10.26 -0.73 -9.60
N VAL A 43 -9.97 -0.22 -8.39
CA VAL A 43 -9.79 -1.06 -7.21
C VAL A 43 -11.09 -1.74 -6.78
N LEU A 44 -12.21 -1.00 -6.75
CA LEU A 44 -13.52 -1.54 -6.36
C LEU A 44 -13.99 -2.64 -7.30
N ASN A 45 -13.78 -2.47 -8.61
CA ASN A 45 -14.13 -3.50 -9.60
C ASN A 45 -13.29 -4.77 -9.39
N ALA A 46 -11.97 -4.64 -9.24
CA ALA A 46 -11.09 -5.76 -8.96
C ALA A 46 -11.47 -6.47 -7.64
N PHE A 47 -11.67 -5.69 -6.58
CA PHE A 47 -12.06 -6.21 -5.26
C PHE A 47 -13.41 -6.94 -5.30
N SER A 48 -14.44 -6.38 -5.95
CA SER A 48 -15.77 -6.96 -6.02
C SER A 48 -15.78 -8.29 -6.76
N GLU A 49 -14.94 -8.43 -7.79
CA GLU A 49 -14.81 -9.72 -8.50
C GLU A 49 -14.07 -10.74 -7.63
N LEU A 50 -12.97 -10.35 -6.99
CA LEU A 50 -12.18 -11.24 -6.13
C LEU A 50 -12.95 -11.66 -4.87
N LYS A 51 -13.81 -10.79 -4.34
CA LYS A 51 -14.65 -11.08 -3.17
C LYS A 51 -15.57 -12.28 -3.38
N LYS A 52 -15.97 -12.56 -4.63
CA LYS A 52 -16.82 -13.73 -4.96
C LYS A 52 -16.06 -15.04 -4.78
N GLU A 53 -14.75 -15.05 -5.02
CA GLU A 53 -13.89 -16.22 -4.90
C GLU A 53 -13.24 -16.32 -3.51
N PHE A 54 -12.90 -15.17 -2.92
CA PHE A 54 -12.26 -15.05 -1.61
C PHE A 54 -13.17 -14.29 -0.63
N PRO A 55 -14.16 -14.94 -0.01
CA PRO A 55 -15.12 -14.24 0.86
C PRO A 55 -14.52 -13.63 2.12
N ASP A 56 -13.32 -14.03 2.50
CA ASP A 56 -12.58 -13.54 3.67
C ASP A 56 -11.80 -12.24 3.41
N ILE A 57 -11.73 -11.74 2.18
CA ILE A 57 -11.02 -10.48 1.92
C ILE A 57 -11.84 -9.27 2.37
N LYS A 58 -11.15 -8.23 2.84
CA LYS A 58 -11.70 -6.93 3.21
C LYS A 58 -10.86 -5.82 2.56
N LEU A 59 -11.48 -4.68 2.28
CA LEU A 59 -10.80 -3.54 1.64
C LEU A 59 -10.80 -2.31 2.56
N LEU A 60 -9.63 -1.78 2.86
CA LEU A 60 -9.47 -0.43 3.38
C LEU A 60 -9.18 0.52 2.21
N LEU A 61 -10.12 1.41 1.91
CA LEU A 61 -10.00 2.38 0.82
C LEU A 61 -9.65 3.76 1.38
N ALA A 62 -8.45 4.23 1.12
CA ALA A 62 -7.92 5.48 1.65
C ALA A 62 -7.70 6.52 0.53
N PRO A 63 -8.65 7.42 0.28
CA PRO A 63 -8.48 8.46 -0.73
C PRO A 63 -7.42 9.49 -0.34
N ARG A 64 -6.65 9.99 -1.30
CA ARG A 64 -5.67 11.06 -1.07
C ARG A 64 -6.32 12.35 -0.59
N HIS A 65 -7.53 12.64 -1.07
CA HIS A 65 -8.28 13.86 -0.72
C HIS A 65 -9.64 13.48 -0.12
N LEU A 66 -9.86 13.85 1.13
CA LEU A 66 -11.10 13.51 1.86
C LEU A 66 -12.35 14.17 1.27
N THR A 67 -12.22 15.25 0.51
CA THR A 67 -13.33 15.86 -0.23
C THR A 67 -14.01 14.91 -1.22
N ARG A 68 -13.35 13.77 -1.55
CA ARG A 68 -13.88 12.75 -2.46
C ARG A 68 -14.69 11.65 -1.77
N VAL A 69 -14.77 11.65 -0.44
CA VAL A 69 -15.44 10.58 0.33
C VAL A 69 -16.88 10.35 -0.14
N ASN A 70 -17.65 11.41 -0.37
CA ASN A 70 -19.03 11.26 -0.84
C ASN A 70 -19.12 10.59 -2.22
N SER A 71 -18.29 10.98 -3.17
CA SER A 71 -18.25 10.33 -4.49
C SER A 71 -17.78 8.88 -4.41
N ILE A 72 -16.93 8.53 -3.45
CA ILE A 72 -16.49 7.16 -3.21
C ILE A 72 -17.62 6.31 -2.62
N LYS A 73 -18.43 6.85 -1.69
CA LYS A 73 -19.62 6.17 -1.18
C LYS A 73 -20.56 5.76 -2.31
N GLU A 74 -20.85 6.69 -3.23
CA GLU A 74 -21.68 6.40 -4.41
C GLU A 74 -21.10 5.27 -5.29
N LEU A 75 -19.77 5.19 -5.41
CA LEU A 75 -19.10 4.10 -6.14
C LEU A 75 -19.21 2.77 -5.39
N VAL A 76 -19.03 2.78 -4.08
CA VAL A 76 -19.14 1.57 -3.26
C VAL A 76 -20.57 1.02 -3.26
N GLU A 77 -21.58 1.88 -3.16
CA GLU A 77 -23.01 1.49 -3.22
C GLU A 77 -23.37 0.74 -4.50
N LYS A 78 -22.76 1.10 -5.64
CA LYS A 78 -22.95 0.37 -6.91
C LYS A 78 -22.43 -1.06 -6.86
N THR A 79 -21.47 -1.36 -5.98
CA THR A 79 -20.94 -2.72 -5.82
C THR A 79 -21.87 -3.64 -5.03
N LYS A 80 -22.83 -3.10 -4.30
CA LYS A 80 -23.71 -3.79 -3.35
C LYS A 80 -22.97 -4.46 -2.17
N LEU A 81 -21.71 -4.10 -1.94
CA LEU A 81 -20.94 -4.54 -0.78
C LEU A 81 -21.23 -3.63 0.41
N SER A 82 -21.16 -4.18 1.61
CA SER A 82 -21.30 -3.40 2.84
C SER A 82 -20.09 -2.50 3.06
N TYR A 83 -20.32 -1.26 3.52
CA TYR A 83 -19.23 -0.36 3.86
C TYR A 83 -19.48 0.45 5.13
N GLY A 84 -18.38 0.89 5.73
CA GLY A 84 -18.38 1.80 6.87
C GLY A 84 -17.31 2.89 6.73
N LEU A 85 -17.34 3.85 7.64
CA LEU A 85 -16.40 4.96 7.71
C LEU A 85 -15.49 4.82 8.93
N ARG A 86 -14.22 5.08 8.75
CA ARG A 86 -13.27 5.09 9.86
C ARG A 86 -13.61 6.14 10.92
N SER A 87 -14.08 7.31 10.50
CA SER A 87 -14.53 8.40 11.41
C SER A 87 -15.68 8.00 12.35
N ASN A 88 -16.52 7.04 11.93
CA ASN A 88 -17.60 6.49 12.72
C ASN A 88 -17.17 5.32 13.62
N ASN A 89 -15.88 4.95 13.62
CA ASN A 89 -15.36 3.73 14.23
C ASN A 89 -16.00 2.43 13.69
N ASP A 90 -16.47 2.46 12.44
CA ASP A 90 -16.98 1.26 11.77
C ASP A 90 -15.87 0.21 11.61
N LYS A 91 -16.26 -1.07 11.71
CA LYS A 91 -15.32 -2.19 11.74
C LYS A 91 -15.60 -3.19 10.61
N PHE A 92 -14.58 -3.97 10.23
CA PHE A 92 -14.70 -5.05 9.26
C PHE A 92 -15.60 -6.21 9.71
N THR A 93 -15.92 -6.30 10.98
CA THR A 93 -16.89 -7.29 11.47
C THR A 93 -18.24 -7.20 10.76
N ASN A 94 -18.68 -5.98 10.42
CA ASN A 94 -19.98 -5.72 9.79
C ASN A 94 -19.85 -5.20 8.34
N ASN A 95 -18.63 -4.94 7.88
CA ASN A 95 -18.42 -4.29 6.60
C ASN A 95 -17.40 -5.05 5.76
N ASP A 96 -17.57 -5.03 4.44
CA ASP A 96 -16.60 -5.54 3.47
C ASP A 96 -15.54 -4.48 3.13
N ILE A 97 -15.95 -3.22 3.20
CA ILE A 97 -15.12 -2.06 2.86
C ILE A 97 -15.14 -1.08 4.02
N ILE A 98 -13.99 -0.60 4.43
CA ILE A 98 -13.86 0.59 5.30
C ILE A 98 -13.23 1.71 4.48
N ILE A 99 -13.91 2.85 4.41
CA ILE A 99 -13.34 4.06 3.84
C ILE A 99 -12.58 4.80 4.93
N LEU A 100 -11.27 5.01 4.71
CA LEU A 100 -10.42 5.76 5.62
C LEU A 100 -10.60 7.26 5.35
N ASP A 101 -11.56 7.84 6.00
CA ASP A 101 -11.95 9.26 5.88
C ASP A 101 -11.33 10.14 6.97
N THR A 102 -10.26 9.67 7.61
CA THR A 102 -9.48 10.37 8.62
C THR A 102 -8.06 10.70 8.10
N LEU A 103 -7.45 11.75 8.64
CA LEU A 103 -6.10 12.17 8.27
C LEU A 103 -5.04 11.50 9.16
N GLY A 104 -3.86 11.22 8.56
CA GLY A 104 -2.66 10.79 9.29
C GLY A 104 -2.67 9.34 9.77
N GLU A 105 -3.69 8.53 9.42
CA GLU A 105 -3.78 7.14 9.89
C GLU A 105 -3.23 6.12 8.89
N LEU A 106 -3.17 6.45 7.59
CA LEU A 106 -2.86 5.48 6.53
C LEU A 106 -1.53 4.73 6.76
N SER A 107 -0.47 5.45 7.13
CA SER A 107 0.85 4.84 7.31
C SER A 107 0.86 3.75 8.38
N LYS A 108 0.15 3.93 9.49
CA LYS A 108 0.00 2.89 10.52
C LYS A 108 -0.93 1.75 10.09
N MET A 109 -1.95 2.04 9.24
CA MET A 109 -2.89 1.01 8.76
C MET A 109 -2.21 -0.07 7.92
N TYR A 110 -1.10 0.22 7.25
CA TYR A 110 -0.35 -0.82 6.52
C TYR A 110 0.15 -1.96 7.41
N GLN A 111 0.26 -1.76 8.71
CA GLN A 111 0.60 -2.83 9.66
C GLN A 111 -0.36 -4.03 9.58
N ILE A 112 -1.64 -3.78 9.37
CA ILE A 112 -2.69 -4.82 9.41
C ILE A 112 -3.02 -5.42 8.04
N CYS A 113 -2.55 -4.85 6.93
CA CYS A 113 -2.88 -5.37 5.61
C CYS A 113 -2.08 -6.63 5.26
N ASP A 114 -2.57 -7.35 4.29
CA ASP A 114 -1.84 -8.44 3.65
C ASP A 114 -1.02 -7.89 2.47
N PHE A 115 -1.60 -7.06 1.63
CA PHE A 115 -0.88 -6.32 0.59
C PHE A 115 -1.56 -4.98 0.30
N ALA A 116 -0.87 -4.09 -0.43
CA ALA A 116 -1.38 -2.77 -0.72
C ALA A 116 -1.33 -2.40 -2.21
N PHE A 117 -2.39 -1.74 -2.69
CA PHE A 117 -2.34 -0.93 -3.90
C PHE A 117 -1.96 0.50 -3.54
N ILE A 118 -0.97 1.06 -4.22
CA ILE A 118 -0.48 2.42 -4.01
C ILE A 118 -1.01 3.33 -5.13
N GLY A 119 -1.87 4.25 -4.74
CA GLY A 119 -2.57 5.15 -5.65
C GLY A 119 -1.69 6.27 -6.23
N GLY A 120 -2.32 7.16 -7.02
CA GLY A 120 -1.64 8.17 -7.83
C GLY A 120 -0.90 7.57 -9.02
N SER A 121 -1.18 6.33 -9.36
CA SER A 121 -0.38 5.51 -10.25
C SER A 121 -1.08 5.09 -11.54
N PHE A 122 -2.42 5.14 -11.62
CA PHE A 122 -3.18 5.03 -12.88
C PHE A 122 -3.56 6.38 -13.49
N ASN A 123 -3.01 7.46 -12.96
CA ASN A 123 -3.16 8.81 -13.46
C ASN A 123 -1.77 9.47 -13.66
N LYS A 124 -1.72 10.77 -13.88
CA LYS A 124 -0.46 11.50 -14.14
C LYS A 124 0.26 11.95 -12.85
N THR A 125 -0.19 11.54 -11.66
CA THR A 125 0.38 12.01 -10.37
C THR A 125 1.80 11.48 -10.13
N GLY A 126 2.13 10.27 -10.61
CA GLY A 126 3.48 9.71 -10.48
C GLY A 126 3.68 8.76 -9.31
N GLY A 127 2.59 8.30 -8.70
CA GLY A 127 2.58 7.36 -7.59
C GLY A 127 2.88 7.99 -6.23
N HIS A 128 2.35 7.37 -5.18
CA HIS A 128 2.67 7.68 -3.79
C HIS A 128 3.74 6.75 -3.23
N ASN A 129 4.14 6.95 -1.97
CA ASN A 129 5.25 6.25 -1.34
C ASN A 129 4.92 4.78 -1.06
N PRO A 130 5.55 3.80 -1.74
CA PRO A 130 5.31 2.37 -1.49
C PRO A 130 5.98 1.88 -0.19
N LEU A 131 6.99 2.60 0.30
CA LEU A 131 7.78 2.14 1.44
C LEU A 131 6.99 2.17 2.75
N GLU A 132 5.90 2.93 2.82
CA GLU A 132 5.00 2.95 3.97
C GLU A 132 4.34 1.58 4.23
N ALA A 133 4.13 0.78 3.19
CA ALA A 133 3.66 -0.60 3.32
C ALA A 133 4.84 -1.59 3.42
N VAL A 134 5.89 -1.39 2.61
CA VAL A 134 7.06 -2.30 2.56
C VAL A 134 7.77 -2.39 3.91
N VAL A 135 7.80 -1.31 4.70
CA VAL A 135 8.38 -1.33 6.06
C VAL A 135 7.72 -2.35 6.99
N TYR A 136 6.45 -2.70 6.73
CA TYR A 136 5.72 -3.76 7.44
C TYR A 136 5.79 -5.12 6.73
N ASN A 137 6.69 -5.29 5.79
CA ASN A 137 6.85 -6.49 4.95
C ASN A 137 5.61 -6.80 4.10
N LYS A 138 4.91 -5.75 3.62
CA LYS A 138 3.69 -5.90 2.82
C LYS A 138 3.99 -5.68 1.35
N PRO A 139 3.70 -6.66 0.47
CA PRO A 139 3.85 -6.50 -0.97
C PRO A 139 3.00 -5.34 -1.50
N VAL A 140 3.53 -4.61 -2.46
CA VAL A 140 2.87 -3.44 -3.04
C VAL A 140 2.61 -3.60 -4.53
N ILE A 141 1.47 -3.07 -4.97
CA ILE A 141 1.08 -3.00 -6.38
C ILE A 141 0.87 -1.53 -6.74
N SER A 142 1.29 -1.14 -7.93
CA SER A 142 1.13 0.22 -8.44
C SER A 142 0.76 0.20 -9.91
N GLY A 143 0.04 1.20 -10.37
CA GLY A 143 -0.18 1.43 -11.79
C GLY A 143 1.10 1.91 -12.50
N PRO A 144 1.02 2.25 -13.80
CA PRO A 144 2.20 2.53 -14.63
C PRO A 144 2.88 3.88 -14.35
N SER A 145 2.19 4.83 -13.72
CA SER A 145 2.72 6.16 -13.41
C SER A 145 3.42 6.14 -12.05
N ILE A 146 4.76 5.97 -12.06
CA ILE A 146 5.58 5.80 -10.84
C ILE A 146 6.77 6.78 -10.79
N HIS A 147 6.74 7.86 -11.57
CA HIS A 147 7.92 8.70 -11.77
C HIS A 147 8.44 9.38 -10.49
N ASN A 148 7.58 9.61 -9.47
CA ASN A 148 8.00 10.14 -8.16
C ASN A 148 8.83 9.12 -7.35
N PHE A 149 8.67 7.82 -7.62
CA PHE A 149 9.31 6.72 -6.90
C PHE A 149 9.92 5.69 -7.85
N ARG A 150 10.34 6.09 -9.06
CA ARG A 150 10.87 5.21 -10.10
C ARG A 150 11.99 4.30 -9.58
N ASP A 151 12.97 4.88 -8.90
CA ASP A 151 14.13 4.13 -8.39
C ASP A 151 13.71 3.12 -7.32
N ILE A 152 12.75 3.49 -6.46
CA ILE A 152 12.19 2.60 -5.45
C ILE A 152 11.47 1.43 -6.11
N TYR A 153 10.56 1.69 -7.05
CA TYR A 153 9.86 0.62 -7.76
C TYR A 153 10.79 -0.27 -8.58
N TRP A 154 11.88 0.29 -9.13
CA TRP A 154 12.88 -0.52 -9.82
C TRP A 154 13.54 -1.53 -8.86
N ILE A 155 13.88 -1.11 -7.64
CA ILE A 155 14.42 -1.99 -6.59
C ILE A 155 13.38 -3.04 -6.18
N LEU A 156 12.15 -2.61 -5.85
CA LEU A 156 11.08 -3.49 -5.38
C LEU A 156 10.64 -4.53 -6.43
N ALA A 157 10.60 -4.15 -7.71
CA ALA A 157 10.19 -5.04 -8.79
C ALA A 157 11.21 -6.16 -9.07
N ARG A 158 12.50 -5.88 -8.88
CA ARG A 158 13.55 -6.89 -9.04
C ARG A 158 13.51 -7.99 -7.99
N SER A 159 12.97 -7.69 -6.82
CA SER A 159 12.87 -8.60 -5.69
C SER A 159 11.45 -9.15 -5.45
N LYS A 160 10.47 -8.88 -6.32
CA LYS A 160 9.06 -9.23 -6.15
C LYS A 160 8.36 -8.54 -4.93
N ALA A 161 9.05 -7.65 -4.22
CA ALA A 161 8.47 -6.86 -3.14
C ALA A 161 7.41 -5.86 -3.64
N GLY A 162 7.51 -5.47 -4.92
CA GLY A 162 6.56 -4.58 -5.57
C GLY A 162 6.31 -4.95 -7.02
N LYS A 163 5.09 -4.70 -7.49
CA LYS A 163 4.67 -4.92 -8.87
C LYS A 163 4.11 -3.65 -9.49
N VAL A 164 4.65 -3.24 -10.63
CA VAL A 164 4.02 -2.23 -11.48
C VAL A 164 3.17 -2.97 -12.52
N VAL A 165 1.88 -2.64 -12.57
CA VAL A 165 0.91 -3.19 -13.52
C VAL A 165 0.51 -2.10 -14.51
N LYS A 166 0.16 -2.50 -15.74
CA LYS A 166 -0.14 -1.54 -16.83
C LYS A 166 -1.64 -1.30 -16.97
N THR A 167 -2.47 -2.26 -16.60
CA THR A 167 -3.91 -2.24 -16.82
C THR A 167 -4.68 -2.66 -15.57
N PRO A 168 -5.98 -2.28 -15.45
CA PRO A 168 -6.85 -2.76 -14.38
C PRO A 168 -6.95 -4.30 -14.33
N GLN A 169 -6.91 -4.97 -15.50
CA GLN A 169 -6.94 -6.42 -15.56
C GLN A 169 -5.66 -7.04 -14.97
N GLU A 170 -4.50 -6.46 -15.26
CA GLU A 170 -3.24 -6.91 -14.64
C GLU A 170 -3.25 -6.71 -13.12
N LEU A 171 -3.86 -5.61 -12.62
CA LEU A 171 -4.04 -5.37 -11.20
C LEU A 171 -4.85 -6.52 -10.57
N LYS A 172 -6.02 -6.82 -11.11
CA LYS A 172 -6.86 -7.91 -10.62
C LYS A 172 -6.12 -9.26 -10.65
N ASN A 173 -5.46 -9.58 -11.73
CA ASN A 173 -4.73 -10.84 -11.87
C ASN A 173 -3.59 -10.97 -10.85
N TYR A 174 -2.88 -9.88 -10.56
CA TYR A 174 -1.82 -9.92 -9.59
C TYR A 174 -2.34 -9.98 -8.14
N MET A 175 -3.44 -9.27 -7.83
CA MET A 175 -4.15 -9.42 -6.56
C MET A 175 -4.64 -10.85 -6.36
N HIS A 176 -5.25 -11.45 -7.40
CA HIS A 176 -5.67 -12.86 -7.37
C HIS A 176 -4.50 -13.78 -7.04
N LYS A 177 -3.34 -13.58 -7.69
CA LYS A 177 -2.14 -14.40 -7.44
C LYS A 177 -1.65 -14.29 -5.98
N LEU A 178 -1.64 -13.09 -5.40
CA LEU A 178 -1.29 -12.89 -3.98
C LEU A 178 -2.28 -13.58 -3.02
N LEU A 179 -3.54 -13.74 -3.44
CA LEU A 179 -4.59 -14.38 -2.63
C LEU A 179 -4.63 -15.90 -2.78
N SER A 180 -4.31 -16.44 -3.95
CA SER A 180 -4.46 -17.87 -4.29
C SER A 180 -3.18 -18.68 -4.10
N ASP A 181 -2.00 -18.05 -4.17
CA ASP A 181 -0.69 -18.70 -4.12
C ASP A 181 0.05 -18.27 -2.86
N LYS A 182 -0.09 -19.08 -1.80
CA LYS A 182 0.51 -18.78 -0.50
C LYS A 182 2.03 -18.70 -0.55
N ASP A 183 2.69 -19.60 -1.28
CA ASP A 183 4.16 -19.62 -1.37
C ASP A 183 4.65 -18.38 -2.12
N PHE A 184 3.94 -17.96 -3.15
CA PHE A 184 4.24 -16.72 -3.86
C PHE A 184 4.09 -15.50 -2.93
N TYR A 185 3.00 -15.44 -2.16
CA TYR A 185 2.74 -14.37 -1.20
C TYR A 185 3.83 -14.30 -0.13
N ASP A 186 4.17 -15.43 0.49
CA ASP A 186 5.19 -15.52 1.53
C ASP A 186 6.57 -15.08 1.00
N ASN A 187 6.91 -15.48 -0.23
CA ASN A 187 8.12 -15.01 -0.91
C ASN A 187 8.12 -13.49 -1.13
N CYS A 188 6.99 -12.90 -1.56
CA CYS A 188 6.88 -11.46 -1.72
C CYS A 188 7.08 -10.71 -0.38
N CYS A 189 6.54 -11.23 0.72
CA CYS A 189 6.73 -10.66 2.05
C CYS A 189 8.20 -10.73 2.51
N ASN A 190 8.85 -11.86 2.29
CA ASN A 190 10.28 -12.05 2.59
C ASN A 190 11.16 -11.11 1.76
N ASP A 191 10.82 -10.92 0.50
CA ASP A 191 11.52 -9.97 -0.39
C ASP A 191 11.34 -8.53 0.09
N CYS A 192 10.14 -8.13 0.58
CA CYS A 192 9.92 -6.83 1.21
C CYS A 192 10.89 -6.61 2.38
N LYS A 193 10.98 -7.59 3.27
CA LYS A 193 11.87 -7.54 4.44
C LYS A 193 13.33 -7.39 4.01
N THR A 194 13.79 -8.27 3.13
CA THR A 194 15.18 -8.31 2.66
C THR A 194 15.59 -7.01 1.99
N VAL A 195 14.75 -6.49 1.09
CA VAL A 195 15.03 -5.23 0.39
C VAL A 195 15.06 -4.06 1.36
N PHE A 196 14.10 -4.01 2.29
CA PHE A 196 14.03 -2.91 3.23
C PHE A 196 15.24 -2.89 4.16
N GLU A 197 15.61 -4.03 4.75
CA GLU A 197 16.77 -4.19 5.62
C GLU A 197 18.08 -3.85 4.88
N PHE A 198 18.22 -4.34 3.63
CA PHE A 198 19.41 -4.05 2.82
C PHE A 198 19.56 -2.55 2.53
N GLN A 199 18.47 -1.81 2.36
CA GLN A 199 18.49 -0.38 2.04
C GLN A 199 18.56 0.54 3.28
N GLN A 200 18.44 -0.01 4.48
CA GLN A 200 18.60 0.78 5.72
C GLN A 200 20.05 1.28 5.91
N GLY A 201 20.21 2.25 6.79
CA GLY A 201 21.52 2.81 7.15
C GLY A 201 21.93 4.07 6.38
N ALA A 202 21.20 4.45 5.31
CA ALA A 202 21.53 5.67 4.57
C ALA A 202 21.43 6.94 5.43
N MET A 203 20.43 7.01 6.31
CA MET A 203 20.23 8.15 7.20
C MET A 203 21.33 8.24 8.26
N GLU A 204 21.69 7.12 8.87
CA GLU A 204 22.75 7.04 9.86
C GLU A 204 24.10 7.41 9.23
N PHE A 205 24.36 6.94 8.02
CA PHE A 205 25.55 7.32 7.27
C PHE A 205 25.65 8.84 7.10
N VAL A 206 24.57 9.49 6.63
CA VAL A 206 24.54 10.94 6.43
C VAL A 206 24.73 11.71 7.75
N ILE A 207 24.07 11.27 8.82
CA ILE A 207 24.22 11.91 10.14
C ILE A 207 25.67 11.81 10.62
N ASN A 208 26.30 10.64 10.50
CA ASN A 208 27.69 10.44 10.91
C ASN A 208 28.65 11.32 10.09
N GLU A 209 28.46 11.40 8.77
CA GLU A 209 29.29 12.26 7.92
C GLU A 209 29.11 13.74 8.25
N LEU A 210 27.89 14.22 8.49
CA LEU A 210 27.66 15.60 8.92
C LEU A 210 28.30 15.89 10.28
N GLN A 211 28.23 14.96 11.23
CA GLN A 211 28.89 15.12 12.52
C GLN A 211 30.43 15.17 12.42
N ASN A 212 31.01 14.44 11.45
CA ASN A 212 32.46 14.48 11.19
C ASN A 212 32.90 15.79 10.56
N ILE A 213 32.08 16.39 9.70
CA ILE A 213 32.36 17.68 9.04
C ILE A 213 32.23 18.86 10.04
N LEU A 214 31.34 18.74 11.03
CA LEU A 214 31.05 19.80 12.01
C LEU A 214 32.00 19.80 13.21
N LYS A 215 32.90 18.84 13.32
CA LYS A 215 34.01 18.77 14.29
C LYS A 215 35.24 19.44 13.74
#